data_0b35b88d601072d10f3d7fd4ae415869
#
_entry.id   0b35b88d601072d10f3d7fd4ae415869
#
_cell.length_a   1.000
_cell.length_b   1.000
_cell.length_c   1.000
_cell.angle_alpha   90.00
_cell.angle_beta   90.00
_cell.angle_gamma   90.00
#
_symmetry.space_group_name_H-M   'P 1'
#
loop_
_entity.id
_entity.type
_entity.pdbx_description
1 polymer ?
#
loop_
_entity_poly.entity_id
_entity_poly.type
_entity_poly.pdbx_seq_one_letter_code
_entity_poly.pdbx_strand_id
1 'polypeptide(L)'
;MAVKVTARRGGNARNWRVPMTLVYGVRADGIVTVDLSGRFDGDFGYKFWQEVPRIGTTLRLPEDFGRVTYCAYGPGESYCDSKQQARKDVFVTSVEDMSFPYECPQECGNRTGADWIALEGGETGVVFAFEKPGDVSAHRCTAKDIWQAEHACDVPRRDFVELHMDLINSGLGSSSCGPQHLRGYMAQTIPFRLAYAFAPTAAGQAVQGAQRVMDALAL
;
A
#
# COMPACT_ATOMS: atom_id res chain seq x y z
N MET A 1 -0.67 -7.57 24.27
CA MET A 1 -0.29 -8.91 23.74
C MET A 1 0.53 -8.71 22.48
N ALA A 2 1.56 -9.52 22.25
CA ALA A 2 2.34 -9.45 21.00
C ALA A 2 2.38 -10.82 20.32
N VAL A 3 2.25 -10.84 18.99
CA VAL A 3 2.38 -12.04 18.15
C VAL A 3 3.49 -11.82 17.15
N LYS A 4 4.48 -12.70 17.13
CA LYS A 4 5.59 -12.67 16.18
C LYS A 4 5.43 -13.77 15.15
N VAL A 5 5.47 -13.38 13.88
CA VAL A 5 5.42 -14.30 12.73
C VAL A 5 6.74 -14.18 11.97
N THR A 6 7.39 -15.32 11.71
CA THR A 6 8.57 -15.38 10.85
C THR A 6 8.17 -16.06 9.54
N ALA A 7 8.44 -15.42 8.42
CA ALA A 7 8.11 -15.92 7.10
C ALA A 7 9.32 -15.83 6.16
N ARG A 8 9.28 -16.61 5.09
CA ARG A 8 10.27 -16.55 4.02
C ARG A 8 9.55 -16.63 2.68
N ARG A 9 9.69 -15.60 1.86
CA ARG A 9 9.30 -15.68 0.45
C ARG A 9 10.51 -16.04 -0.41
N GLY A 10 10.29 -16.76 -1.50
CA GLY A 10 11.36 -17.16 -2.43
C GLY A 10 10.81 -17.51 -3.80
N GLY A 11 11.67 -17.47 -4.82
CA GLY A 11 11.33 -17.89 -6.17
C GLY A 11 11.63 -19.38 -6.37
N ASN A 12 10.71 -20.10 -7.03
CA ASN A 12 10.90 -21.54 -7.31
C ASN A 12 11.99 -21.82 -8.35
N ALA A 13 12.24 -20.86 -9.24
CA ALA A 13 13.19 -21.02 -10.35
C ALA A 13 14.47 -20.18 -10.19
N ARG A 14 14.62 -19.42 -9.12
CA ARG A 14 15.75 -18.53 -8.87
C ARG A 14 16.22 -18.65 -7.42
N ASN A 15 17.52 -18.51 -7.22
CA ASN A 15 18.11 -18.58 -5.88
C ASN A 15 17.99 -17.24 -5.14
N TRP A 16 16.76 -16.77 -4.93
CA TRP A 16 16.52 -15.59 -4.08
C TRP A 16 15.50 -15.90 -2.99
N ARG A 17 15.60 -15.20 -1.90
CA ARG A 17 14.69 -15.28 -0.76
C ARG A 17 14.61 -13.97 -0.01
N VAL A 18 13.46 -13.74 0.61
CA VAL A 18 13.21 -12.60 1.50
C VAL A 18 12.78 -13.17 2.86
N PRO A 19 13.71 -13.39 3.80
CA PRO A 19 13.33 -13.64 5.18
C PRO A 19 12.72 -12.39 5.79
N MET A 20 11.58 -12.55 6.46
CA MET A 20 10.80 -11.47 7.04
C MET A 20 10.37 -11.83 8.45
N THR A 21 10.23 -10.82 9.29
CA THR A 21 9.61 -10.90 10.60
C THR A 21 8.48 -9.89 10.67
N LEU A 22 7.28 -10.35 11.04
CA LEU A 22 6.13 -9.52 11.38
C LEU A 22 5.88 -9.60 12.87
N VAL A 23 5.72 -8.46 13.51
CA VAL A 23 5.32 -8.36 14.92
C VAL A 23 4.02 -7.58 15.00
N TYR A 24 2.99 -8.23 15.53
CA TYR A 24 1.72 -7.59 15.86
C TYR A 24 1.66 -7.29 17.34
N GLY A 25 1.42 -6.04 17.70
CA GLY A 25 1.12 -5.60 19.05
C GLY A 25 -0.36 -5.29 19.20
N VAL A 26 -1.06 -6.01 20.10
CA VAL A 26 -2.49 -5.74 20.36
C VAL A 26 -2.60 -5.04 21.70
N ARG A 27 -3.13 -3.82 21.69
CA ARG A 27 -3.33 -2.94 22.85
C ARG A 27 -4.74 -3.13 23.42
N ALA A 28 -4.90 -2.79 24.70
CA ALA A 28 -6.20 -2.86 25.37
C ALA A 28 -7.24 -1.84 24.84
N ASP A 29 -6.76 -0.76 24.23
CA ASP A 29 -7.59 0.28 23.62
C ASP A 29 -8.04 -0.06 22.18
N GLY A 30 -7.76 -1.29 21.70
CA GLY A 30 -8.16 -1.77 20.39
C GLY A 30 -7.22 -1.36 19.24
N ILE A 31 -6.11 -0.67 19.54
CA ILE A 31 -5.10 -0.36 18.52
C ILE A 31 -4.22 -1.59 18.31
N VAL A 32 -3.98 -1.92 17.04
CA VAL A 32 -3.07 -2.97 16.61
C VAL A 32 -1.89 -2.33 15.89
N THR A 33 -0.68 -2.58 16.38
CA THR A 33 0.56 -2.17 15.71
C THR A 33 1.11 -3.30 14.86
N VAL A 34 1.70 -2.97 13.72
CA VAL A 34 2.35 -3.90 12.79
C VAL A 34 3.76 -3.41 12.53
N ASP A 35 4.75 -4.25 12.77
CA ASP A 35 6.14 -4.01 12.45
C ASP A 35 6.64 -5.13 11.55
N LEU A 36 6.86 -4.82 10.27
CA LEU A 36 7.41 -5.71 9.27
C LEU A 36 8.86 -5.33 9.00
N SER A 37 9.77 -6.26 9.21
CA SER A 37 11.17 -6.12 8.82
C SER A 37 11.61 -7.29 7.94
N GLY A 38 12.51 -7.00 7.01
CA GLY A 38 13.03 -8.03 6.12
C GLY A 38 14.32 -7.63 5.43
N ARG A 39 14.91 -8.60 4.74
CA ARG A 39 16.08 -8.38 3.90
C ARG A 39 16.01 -9.26 2.67
N PHE A 40 16.74 -8.86 1.66
CA PHE A 40 16.83 -9.61 0.42
C PHE A 40 18.12 -10.43 0.41
N ASP A 41 18.01 -11.75 0.21
CA ASP A 41 19.13 -12.68 0.12
C ASP A 41 19.12 -13.38 -1.25
N GLY A 42 20.27 -13.41 -1.94
CA GLY A 42 20.44 -14.09 -3.21
C GLY A 42 20.35 -13.18 -4.45
N ASP A 43 20.12 -13.77 -5.60
CA ASP A 43 20.09 -13.06 -6.90
C ASP A 43 18.65 -12.73 -7.30
N PHE A 44 18.29 -11.47 -7.29
CA PHE A 44 16.95 -10.95 -7.61
C PHE A 44 16.74 -10.65 -9.11
N GLY A 45 17.68 -10.96 -9.95
CA GLY A 45 17.52 -10.82 -11.39
C GLY A 45 18.72 -10.30 -12.13
N TYR A 46 18.53 -9.67 -13.28
CA TYR A 46 19.59 -9.19 -14.14
C TYR A 46 20.62 -8.36 -13.37
N LYS A 47 21.88 -8.50 -13.68
CA LYS A 47 23.05 -7.89 -13.04
C LYS A 47 22.95 -6.36 -12.77
N PHE A 48 21.95 -5.69 -13.35
CA PHE A 48 21.76 -4.24 -13.27
C PHE A 48 20.52 -3.80 -12.50
N TRP A 49 19.60 -4.72 -12.11
CA TRP A 49 18.31 -4.36 -11.54
C TRP A 49 18.07 -5.14 -10.25
N GLN A 50 18.57 -4.60 -9.14
CA GLN A 50 18.25 -5.10 -7.79
C GLN A 50 17.03 -4.33 -7.25
N GLU A 51 15.91 -4.46 -7.93
CA GLU A 51 14.70 -3.68 -7.69
C GLU A 51 13.48 -4.58 -7.69
N VAL A 52 12.47 -4.18 -6.94
CA VAL A 52 11.18 -4.84 -6.85
C VAL A 52 10.06 -3.83 -7.09
N PRO A 53 8.87 -4.25 -7.58
CA PRO A 53 7.79 -3.32 -7.85
C PRO A 53 7.33 -2.56 -6.61
N ARG A 54 7.20 -3.27 -5.47
CA ARG A 54 6.75 -2.70 -4.19
C ARG A 54 7.25 -3.50 -3.00
N ILE A 55 7.31 -2.85 -1.84
CA ILE A 55 7.59 -3.45 -0.54
C ILE A 55 6.50 -3.03 0.42
N GLY A 56 5.67 -3.95 0.88
CA GLY A 56 4.56 -3.63 1.76
C GLY A 56 3.74 -4.83 2.21
N THR A 57 2.54 -4.53 2.68
CA THR A 57 1.53 -5.50 3.12
C THR A 57 0.24 -5.29 2.35
N THR A 58 -0.44 -6.40 2.08
CA THR A 58 -1.77 -6.40 1.46
C THR A 58 -2.77 -6.93 2.45
N LEU A 59 -3.89 -6.22 2.61
CA LEU A 59 -5.00 -6.59 3.47
C LEU A 59 -6.28 -6.66 2.62
N ARG A 60 -7.27 -7.41 3.11
CA ARG A 60 -8.60 -7.44 2.50
C ARG A 60 -9.63 -7.00 3.51
N LEU A 61 -10.48 -6.10 3.08
CA LEU A 61 -11.63 -5.60 3.82
C LEU A 61 -12.91 -6.06 3.14
N PRO A 62 -14.02 -6.19 3.88
CA PRO A 62 -15.33 -6.47 3.29
C PRO A 62 -15.70 -5.50 2.18
N GLU A 63 -16.55 -5.94 1.26
CA GLU A 63 -16.96 -5.16 0.08
C GLU A 63 -17.62 -3.82 0.43
N ASP A 64 -18.33 -3.73 1.54
CA ASP A 64 -19.02 -2.51 1.98
C ASP A 64 -18.08 -1.36 2.40
N PHE A 65 -16.79 -1.63 2.62
CA PHE A 65 -15.79 -0.60 2.91
C PHE A 65 -15.42 0.22 1.66
N GLY A 66 -16.40 0.95 1.12
CA GLY A 66 -16.27 1.65 -0.16
C GLY A 66 -15.86 3.11 -0.08
N ARG A 67 -16.07 3.79 1.08
CA ARG A 67 -15.68 5.19 1.28
C ARG A 67 -14.25 5.26 1.81
N VAL A 68 -13.43 6.11 1.20
CA VAL A 68 -12.02 6.29 1.55
C VAL A 68 -11.75 7.74 1.95
N THR A 69 -11.08 7.92 3.09
CA THR A 69 -10.51 9.21 3.51
C THR A 69 -9.01 8.99 3.73
N TYR A 70 -8.16 9.86 3.21
CA TYR A 70 -6.71 9.68 3.34
C TYR A 70 -5.96 11.02 3.44
N CYS A 71 -4.80 11.00 4.08
CA CYS A 71 -3.83 12.09 4.09
C CYS A 71 -2.59 11.67 3.32
N ALA A 72 -2.44 12.16 2.10
CA ALA A 72 -1.35 11.84 1.18
C ALA A 72 -1.25 12.88 0.05
N TYR A 73 -0.35 12.67 -0.91
CA TYR A 73 -0.36 13.44 -2.15
C TYR A 73 -1.53 13.01 -3.04
N GLY A 74 -2.42 13.96 -3.33
CA GLY A 74 -3.67 13.77 -4.08
C GLY A 74 -4.17 15.05 -4.77
N PRO A 75 -5.47 15.07 -5.22
CA PRO A 75 -6.53 14.05 -5.06
C PRO A 75 -6.40 12.84 -5.99
N GLY A 76 -5.78 13.00 -7.17
CA GLY A 76 -5.54 11.93 -8.13
C GLY A 76 -4.42 10.98 -7.69
N GLU A 77 -4.11 9.99 -8.52
CA GLU A 77 -2.98 9.11 -8.26
C GLU A 77 -1.66 9.88 -8.22
N SER A 78 -0.76 9.40 -7.40
CA SER A 78 0.59 9.96 -7.26
C SER A 78 1.59 8.86 -6.95
N TYR A 79 2.77 8.97 -7.53
CA TYR A 79 3.90 8.07 -7.34
C TYR A 79 5.14 8.86 -6.96
N CYS A 80 6.18 8.21 -6.48
CA CYS A 80 7.40 8.89 -6.05
C CYS A 80 8.04 9.72 -7.17
N ASP A 81 7.89 9.30 -8.44
CA ASP A 81 8.38 10.00 -9.65
C ASP A 81 7.29 10.81 -10.38
N SER A 82 6.03 10.73 -9.96
CA SER A 82 4.89 11.41 -10.60
C SER A 82 3.93 11.97 -9.56
N LYS A 83 4.30 13.11 -8.95
CA LYS A 83 3.51 13.77 -7.89
C LYS A 83 3.52 15.30 -7.96
N GLN A 84 4.09 15.89 -9.01
CA GLN A 84 4.18 17.36 -9.11
C GLN A 84 2.82 18.03 -9.29
N GLN A 85 1.84 17.32 -9.85
CA GLN A 85 0.46 17.74 -9.97
C GLN A 85 -0.36 17.62 -8.68
N ALA A 86 0.19 16.90 -7.69
CA ALA A 86 -0.49 16.59 -6.44
C ALA A 86 -0.05 17.54 -5.30
N ARG A 87 -0.93 17.73 -4.32
CA ARG A 87 -0.60 18.38 -3.05
C ARG A 87 -0.86 17.41 -1.90
N LYS A 88 -0.12 17.55 -0.82
CA LYS A 88 -0.36 16.78 0.40
C LYS A 88 -1.50 17.43 1.18
N ASP A 89 -2.60 16.72 1.37
CA ASP A 89 -3.80 17.18 2.06
C ASP A 89 -4.65 15.98 2.48
N VAL A 90 -5.78 16.27 3.18
CA VAL A 90 -6.81 15.27 3.47
C VAL A 90 -7.84 15.26 2.34
N PHE A 91 -8.07 14.09 1.77
CA PHE A 91 -9.02 13.89 0.68
C PHE A 91 -10.04 12.81 1.04
N VAL A 92 -11.23 12.95 0.46
CA VAL A 92 -12.30 11.95 0.53
C VAL A 92 -12.62 11.48 -0.88
N THR A 93 -12.71 10.17 -1.07
CA THR A 93 -12.99 9.53 -2.36
C THR A 93 -13.74 8.20 -2.15
N SER A 94 -13.97 7.46 -3.20
CA SER A 94 -14.41 6.05 -3.14
C SER A 94 -13.27 5.11 -3.55
N VAL A 95 -13.42 3.81 -3.22
CA VAL A 95 -12.48 2.78 -3.70
C VAL A 95 -12.48 2.73 -5.23
N GLU A 96 -13.63 2.93 -5.85
CA GLU A 96 -13.79 2.98 -7.30
C GLU A 96 -12.99 4.12 -7.93
N ASP A 97 -13.08 5.33 -7.34
CA ASP A 97 -12.40 6.53 -7.83
C ASP A 97 -10.90 6.56 -7.47
N MET A 98 -10.43 5.66 -6.63
CA MET A 98 -8.98 5.50 -6.43
C MET A 98 -8.30 4.90 -7.66
N SER A 99 -8.99 4.04 -8.40
CA SER A 99 -8.46 3.40 -9.60
C SER A 99 -8.52 4.35 -10.80
N PHE A 100 -7.48 4.33 -11.63
CA PHE A 100 -7.50 5.02 -12.91
C PHE A 100 -7.79 4.00 -14.03
N PRO A 101 -8.80 4.24 -14.89
CA PRO A 101 -9.21 3.29 -15.92
C PRO A 101 -8.30 3.40 -17.15
N TYR A 102 -7.05 2.97 -17.03
CA TYR A 102 -6.15 2.86 -18.18
C TYR A 102 -6.73 1.88 -19.22
N GLU A 103 -6.62 2.23 -20.47
CA GLU A 103 -7.13 1.42 -21.59
C GLU A 103 -6.48 0.02 -21.60
N CYS A 104 -5.17 -0.04 -21.38
CA CYS A 104 -4.45 -1.26 -21.07
C CYS A 104 -4.22 -1.30 -19.54
N PRO A 105 -4.84 -2.25 -18.82
CA PRO A 105 -4.72 -2.34 -17.37
C PRO A 105 -3.28 -2.40 -16.90
N GLN A 106 -2.96 -1.56 -15.94
CA GLN A 106 -1.63 -1.48 -15.35
C GLN A 106 -1.71 -1.04 -13.89
N GLU A 107 -0.59 -0.98 -13.19
CA GLU A 107 -0.50 -0.37 -11.85
C GLU A 107 -1.11 1.03 -11.89
N CYS A 108 -2.02 1.29 -10.96
CA CYS A 108 -2.73 2.57 -10.86
C CYS A 108 -3.21 2.85 -9.44
N GLY A 109 -3.69 4.05 -9.21
CA GLY A 109 -4.42 4.40 -7.99
C GLY A 109 -3.57 4.61 -6.73
N ASN A 110 -2.24 4.59 -6.83
CA ASN A 110 -1.38 4.85 -5.69
C ASN A 110 -1.51 6.30 -5.17
N ARG A 111 -1.34 6.48 -3.86
CA ARG A 111 -1.21 7.77 -3.18
C ARG A 111 0.09 7.74 -2.38
N THR A 112 1.11 8.45 -2.88
CA THR A 112 2.43 8.49 -2.23
C THR A 112 2.48 9.46 -1.07
N GLY A 113 3.39 9.23 -0.13
CA GLY A 113 3.60 10.09 1.03
C GLY A 113 2.42 10.09 2.00
N ALA A 114 1.71 8.95 2.09
CA ALA A 114 0.56 8.80 2.96
C ALA A 114 0.98 8.74 4.43
N ASP A 115 0.37 9.60 5.25
CA ASP A 115 0.46 9.50 6.69
C ASP A 115 -0.57 8.49 7.22
N TRP A 116 -1.77 8.48 6.64
CA TRP A 116 -2.84 7.56 7.01
C TRP A 116 -3.88 7.40 5.91
N ILE A 117 -4.65 6.31 6.02
CA ILE A 117 -5.84 6.02 5.21
C ILE A 117 -6.92 5.41 6.10
N ALA A 118 -8.18 5.78 5.87
CA ALA A 118 -9.35 5.21 6.50
C ALA A 118 -10.30 4.67 5.42
N LEU A 119 -10.87 3.50 5.67
CA LEU A 119 -11.94 2.93 4.86
C LEU A 119 -13.17 2.77 5.73
N GLU A 120 -14.34 3.13 5.20
CA GLU A 120 -15.61 3.13 5.91
C GLU A 120 -16.66 2.36 5.14
N GLY A 121 -17.45 1.56 5.88
CA GLY A 121 -18.60 0.80 5.39
C GLY A 121 -19.71 0.77 6.42
N GLY A 122 -20.93 1.17 6.04
CA GLY A 122 -22.05 1.29 6.97
C GLY A 122 -21.78 2.30 8.09
N GLU A 123 -21.90 1.86 9.34
CA GLU A 123 -21.69 2.70 10.53
C GLU A 123 -20.26 2.59 11.10
N THR A 124 -19.41 1.79 10.49
CA THR A 124 -18.07 1.47 10.99
C THR A 124 -16.99 1.81 9.98
N GLY A 125 -15.77 1.92 10.45
CA GLY A 125 -14.58 2.12 9.63
C GLY A 125 -13.35 1.52 10.28
N VAL A 126 -12.26 1.55 9.56
CA VAL A 126 -10.93 1.22 10.05
C VAL A 126 -9.94 2.26 9.54
N VAL A 127 -9.09 2.73 10.43
CA VAL A 127 -8.01 3.67 10.11
C VAL A 127 -6.68 2.96 10.22
N PHE A 128 -5.82 3.19 9.25
CA PHE A 128 -4.43 2.76 9.21
C PHE A 128 -3.53 3.99 9.17
N ALA A 129 -2.54 4.08 10.04
CA ALA A 129 -1.56 5.17 10.06
C ALA A 129 -0.14 4.62 10.04
N PHE A 130 0.73 5.25 9.28
CA PHE A 130 2.14 4.89 9.18
C PHE A 130 2.98 5.54 10.29
N GLU A 131 4.05 4.85 10.73
CA GLU A 131 5.11 5.47 11.54
C GLU A 131 5.90 6.51 10.74
N LYS A 132 6.16 6.24 9.47
CA LYS A 132 6.77 7.14 8.49
C LYS A 132 5.94 7.11 7.22
N PRO A 133 5.72 8.24 6.53
CA PRO A 133 4.90 8.28 5.34
C PRO A 133 5.25 7.17 4.35
N GLY A 134 4.23 6.47 3.88
CA GLY A 134 4.33 5.37 2.93
C GLY A 134 3.48 5.60 1.67
N ASP A 135 3.14 4.52 1.01
CA ASP A 135 2.29 4.51 -0.17
C ASP A 135 1.03 3.68 0.10
N VAL A 136 -0.12 4.13 -0.39
CA VAL A 136 -1.39 3.43 -0.22
C VAL A 136 -2.16 3.34 -1.53
N SER A 137 -2.85 2.22 -1.72
CA SER A 137 -3.88 2.07 -2.75
C SER A 137 -4.97 1.11 -2.28
N ALA A 138 -6.20 1.31 -2.76
CA ALA A 138 -7.33 0.43 -2.46
C ALA A 138 -8.11 0.13 -3.75
N HIS A 139 -8.40 -1.15 -4.01
CA HIS A 139 -9.00 -1.60 -5.25
C HIS A 139 -10.06 -2.69 -5.03
N ARG A 140 -11.01 -2.82 -5.97
CA ARG A 140 -11.96 -3.94 -6.08
C ARG A 140 -11.40 -5.12 -6.89
N CYS A 141 -10.11 -5.16 -7.11
CA CYS A 141 -9.41 -6.20 -7.84
C CYS A 141 -8.04 -6.44 -7.23
N THR A 142 -7.40 -7.52 -7.59
CA THR A 142 -6.03 -7.80 -7.18
C THR A 142 -5.03 -7.32 -8.23
N ALA A 143 -3.77 -7.12 -7.84
CA ALA A 143 -2.70 -6.84 -8.80
C ALA A 143 -2.58 -7.93 -9.88
N LYS A 144 -2.92 -9.19 -9.54
CA LYS A 144 -2.95 -10.29 -10.50
C LYS A 144 -4.09 -10.14 -11.51
N ASP A 145 -5.25 -9.67 -11.08
CA ASP A 145 -6.39 -9.42 -11.98
C ASP A 145 -6.03 -8.35 -13.01
N ILE A 146 -5.39 -7.26 -12.56
CA ILE A 146 -4.89 -6.20 -13.45
C ILE A 146 -3.86 -6.75 -14.43
N TRP A 147 -2.91 -7.54 -13.97
CA TRP A 147 -1.86 -8.14 -14.80
C TRP A 147 -2.40 -9.08 -15.88
N GLN A 148 -3.51 -9.78 -15.62
CA GLN A 148 -4.10 -10.76 -16.52
C GLN A 148 -5.11 -10.17 -17.51
N ALA A 149 -5.59 -8.97 -17.28
CA ALA A 149 -6.57 -8.31 -18.12
C ALA A 149 -5.92 -7.67 -19.36
N GLU A 150 -6.53 -7.82 -20.52
CA GLU A 150 -6.11 -7.18 -21.76
C GLU A 150 -6.72 -5.77 -21.89
N HIS A 151 -7.95 -5.59 -21.39
CA HIS A 151 -8.69 -4.34 -21.42
C HIS A 151 -9.29 -4.00 -20.06
N ALA A 152 -9.59 -2.75 -19.82
CA ALA A 152 -10.17 -2.29 -18.54
C ALA A 152 -11.47 -3.04 -18.17
N CYS A 153 -12.30 -3.41 -19.16
CA CYS A 153 -13.53 -4.18 -18.95
C CYS A 153 -13.30 -5.65 -18.55
N ASP A 154 -12.09 -6.19 -18.72
CA ASP A 154 -11.74 -7.56 -18.37
C ASP A 154 -11.28 -7.67 -16.92
N VAL A 155 -11.03 -6.55 -16.23
CA VAL A 155 -10.64 -6.54 -14.82
C VAL A 155 -11.85 -6.93 -13.96
N PRO A 156 -11.81 -8.09 -13.27
CA PRO A 156 -12.96 -8.54 -12.50
C PRO A 156 -13.13 -7.69 -11.25
N ARG A 157 -14.38 -7.32 -10.95
CA ARG A 157 -14.75 -6.75 -9.66
C ARG A 157 -14.85 -7.88 -8.63
N ARG A 158 -14.11 -7.77 -7.53
CA ARG A 158 -14.12 -8.70 -6.41
C ARG A 158 -15.12 -8.24 -5.32
N ASP A 159 -15.55 -9.19 -4.50
CA ASP A 159 -16.42 -9.01 -3.33
C ASP A 159 -15.66 -8.57 -2.06
N PHE A 160 -14.52 -7.91 -2.26
CA PHE A 160 -13.67 -7.35 -1.20
C PHE A 160 -12.95 -6.09 -1.71
N VAL A 161 -12.42 -5.32 -0.77
CA VAL A 161 -11.46 -4.26 -1.05
C VAL A 161 -10.06 -4.78 -0.73
N GLU A 162 -9.16 -4.76 -1.70
CA GLU A 162 -7.75 -5.02 -1.50
C GLU A 162 -7.04 -3.70 -1.19
N LEU A 163 -6.55 -3.57 0.05
CA LEU A 163 -5.79 -2.42 0.55
C LEU A 163 -4.31 -2.75 0.56
N HIS A 164 -3.52 -1.89 -0.03
CA HIS A 164 -2.07 -1.94 0.03
C HIS A 164 -1.55 -0.88 1.00
N MET A 165 -0.68 -1.30 1.92
CA MET A 165 0.07 -0.47 2.85
C MET A 165 1.54 -0.69 2.57
N ASP A 166 2.15 0.18 1.79
CA ASP A 166 3.51 -0.02 1.28
C ASP A 166 4.51 0.95 1.93
N LEU A 167 5.70 0.44 2.19
CA LEU A 167 6.86 1.28 2.51
C LEU A 167 7.23 2.12 1.29
N ILE A 168 7.14 1.50 0.11
CA ILE A 168 7.42 2.11 -1.17
C ILE A 168 6.71 1.33 -2.30
N ASN A 169 6.06 2.07 -3.18
CA ASN A 169 5.67 1.61 -4.50
C ASN A 169 6.60 2.29 -5.51
N SER A 170 7.23 1.51 -6.38
CA SER A 170 8.18 2.02 -7.37
C SER A 170 7.52 3.01 -8.31
N GLY A 171 8.31 3.98 -8.80
CA GLY A 171 7.85 4.91 -9.82
C GLY A 171 7.42 4.19 -11.10
N LEU A 172 6.46 4.75 -11.82
CA LEU A 172 5.94 4.18 -13.05
C LEU A 172 6.88 4.37 -14.24
N GLY A 173 7.64 5.49 -14.26
CA GLY A 173 8.50 5.84 -15.38
C GLY A 173 7.76 6.01 -16.69
N SER A 174 8.48 5.94 -17.77
CA SER A 174 7.95 5.99 -19.15
C SER A 174 8.56 4.89 -20.05
N SER A 175 9.05 3.81 -19.46
CA SER A 175 9.86 2.80 -20.15
C SER A 175 9.12 1.99 -21.20
N SER A 176 7.80 2.04 -21.25
CA SER A 176 7.01 1.43 -22.34
C SER A 176 7.22 2.12 -23.70
N CYS A 177 7.48 3.42 -23.70
CA CYS A 177 7.74 4.21 -24.91
C CYS A 177 8.73 5.37 -24.68
N GLY A 178 9.50 5.33 -23.59
CA GLY A 178 10.47 6.36 -23.22
C GLY A 178 11.57 5.81 -22.32
N PRO A 179 12.38 6.68 -21.67
CA PRO A 179 13.44 6.26 -20.79
C PRO A 179 12.86 5.60 -19.53
N GLN A 180 13.65 4.70 -18.95
CA GLN A 180 13.31 4.11 -17.66
C GLN A 180 13.37 5.17 -16.56
N HIS A 181 12.61 4.93 -15.46
CA HIS A 181 12.66 5.77 -14.29
C HIS A 181 14.05 5.77 -13.65
N LEU A 182 14.36 6.85 -12.94
CA LEU A 182 15.63 6.97 -12.24
C LEU A 182 15.65 5.97 -11.06
N ARG A 183 16.83 5.40 -10.81
CA ARG A 183 17.03 4.42 -9.75
C ARG A 183 16.55 4.87 -8.37
N GLY A 184 16.61 6.16 -8.07
CA GLY A 184 16.11 6.73 -6.82
C GLY A 184 14.60 6.60 -6.60
N TYR A 185 13.84 6.29 -7.65
CA TYR A 185 12.38 6.09 -7.61
C TYR A 185 11.97 4.62 -7.61
N MET A 186 12.92 3.71 -7.41
CA MET A 186 12.68 2.27 -7.37
C MET A 186 12.80 1.72 -5.97
N ALA A 187 11.93 0.77 -5.63
CA ALA A 187 12.04 -0.05 -4.44
C ALA A 187 13.26 -0.98 -4.56
N GLN A 188 14.32 -0.67 -3.85
CA GLN A 188 15.58 -1.40 -3.95
C GLN A 188 15.61 -2.62 -3.02
N THR A 189 16.38 -3.65 -3.41
CA THR A 189 16.55 -4.88 -2.63
C THR A 189 17.56 -4.72 -1.49
N ILE A 190 17.29 -3.77 -0.60
CA ILE A 190 18.04 -3.49 0.63
C ILE A 190 17.23 -3.94 1.87
N PRO A 191 17.85 -4.09 3.04
CA PRO A 191 17.08 -4.32 4.28
C PRO A 191 16.03 -3.24 4.49
N PHE A 192 14.83 -3.64 4.92
CA PHE A 192 13.69 -2.74 5.04
C PHE A 192 12.93 -2.93 6.36
N ARG A 193 12.23 -1.89 6.79
CA ARG A 193 11.26 -1.92 7.87
C ARG A 193 10.06 -1.05 7.51
N LEU A 194 8.87 -1.62 7.62
CA LEU A 194 7.59 -0.94 7.52
C LEU A 194 6.88 -1.07 8.86
N ALA A 195 6.50 0.06 9.46
CA ALA A 195 5.70 0.06 10.67
C ALA A 195 4.46 0.94 10.48
N TYR A 196 3.33 0.41 10.90
CA TYR A 196 2.05 1.11 10.92
C TYR A 196 1.16 0.58 12.05
N ALA A 197 0.10 1.28 12.35
CA ALA A 197 -0.91 0.80 13.27
C ALA A 197 -2.30 0.99 12.65
N PHE A 198 -3.28 0.24 13.15
CA PHE A 198 -4.66 0.40 12.77
C PHE A 198 -5.61 0.23 13.94
N ALA A 199 -6.79 0.81 13.81
CA ALA A 199 -7.86 0.68 14.80
C ALA A 199 -9.23 0.87 14.15
N PRO A 200 -10.29 0.28 14.74
CA PRO A 200 -11.65 0.60 14.33
C PRO A 200 -11.98 2.06 14.64
N THR A 201 -12.85 2.65 13.82
CA THR A 201 -13.43 3.98 14.01
C THR A 201 -14.91 3.94 13.67
N ALA A 202 -15.70 4.90 14.15
CA ALA A 202 -17.06 5.10 13.66
C ALA A 202 -17.03 5.78 12.29
N ALA A 203 -18.05 5.58 11.49
CA ALA A 203 -18.19 6.26 10.20
C ALA A 203 -18.23 7.79 10.40
N GLY A 204 -17.57 8.53 9.52
CA GLY A 204 -17.40 9.98 9.61
C GLY A 204 -16.35 10.47 10.62
N GLN A 205 -15.65 9.57 11.32
CA GLN A 205 -14.64 9.91 12.33
C GLN A 205 -13.21 9.56 11.86
N ALA A 206 -12.96 9.53 10.55
CA ALA A 206 -11.68 9.13 9.98
C ALA A 206 -10.50 9.96 10.50
N VAL A 207 -10.63 11.29 10.55
CA VAL A 207 -9.55 12.21 11.00
C VAL A 207 -9.24 12.02 12.49
N GLN A 208 -10.28 11.93 13.33
CA GLN A 208 -10.13 11.71 14.78
C GLN A 208 -9.53 10.33 15.06
N GLY A 209 -9.98 9.32 14.31
CA GLY A 209 -9.42 7.97 14.37
C GLY A 209 -7.95 7.94 13.96
N ALA A 210 -7.58 8.67 12.90
CA ALA A 210 -6.21 8.79 12.44
C ALA A 210 -5.31 9.44 13.50
N GLN A 211 -5.74 10.54 14.10
CA GLN A 211 -4.98 11.20 15.16
C GLN A 211 -4.72 10.26 16.33
N ARG A 212 -5.75 9.53 16.79
CA ARG A 212 -5.61 8.53 17.87
C ARG A 212 -4.58 7.45 17.55
N VAL A 213 -4.57 6.95 16.31
CA VAL A 213 -3.63 5.90 15.88
C VAL A 213 -2.22 6.46 15.73
N MET A 214 -2.05 7.66 15.17
CA MET A 214 -0.76 8.33 15.05
C MET A 214 -0.13 8.64 16.41
N ASP A 215 -0.92 9.13 17.37
CA ASP A 215 -0.45 9.38 18.74
C ASP A 215 0.07 8.10 19.41
N ALA A 216 -0.55 6.96 19.10
CA ALA A 216 -0.13 5.67 19.62
C ALA A 216 1.18 5.12 18.99
N LEU A 217 1.52 5.57 17.78
CA LEU A 217 2.79 5.25 17.10
C LEU A 217 3.95 6.15 17.57
N ALA A 218 3.65 7.33 18.07
CA ALA A 218 4.65 8.28 18.56
C ALA A 218 5.18 7.95 19.98
N LEU A 219 4.56 6.99 20.68
CA LEU A 219 4.94 6.48 22.01
C LEU A 219 5.87 5.27 21.92
#